data_cea1193b899caa7e6d407538971653a8
#
_entry.id   cea1193b899caa7e6d407538971653a8
#
_cell.length_a   1.000
_cell.length_b   1.000
_cell.length_c   1.000
_cell.angle_alpha   90.00
_cell.angle_beta   90.00
_cell.angle_gamma   90.00
#
_symmetry.space_group_name_H-M   'P 1'
#
loop_
_entity.id
_entity.type
_entity.pdbx_description
1 polymer ?
#
loop_
_entity_poly.entity_id
_entity_poly.type
_entity_poly.pdbx_seq_one_letter_code
_entity_poly.pdbx_strand_id
1 'polypeptide(L)'
;TIKELAEEVEMSEYQLKLGFKNIYGATVYGYLNNYKLNQGMAMLDSGEYKVKDAAYALGYVNPSHFIAAFKKKFGVTPKKHLMQ
;
A
#
# COMPACT_ATOMS: atom_id res chain seq x y z
N THR A 1 -0.31 0.29 11.48
CA THR A 1 -0.67 -1.13 11.65
C THR A 1 -2.15 -1.29 11.98
N ILE A 2 -2.65 -2.50 11.92
CA ILE A 2 -4.04 -2.79 12.32
C ILE A 2 -4.26 -2.45 13.79
N LYS A 3 -3.28 -2.74 14.63
CA LYS A 3 -3.36 -2.43 16.06
C LYS A 3 -3.49 -0.92 16.29
N GLU A 4 -2.69 -0.13 15.61
CA GLU A 4 -2.73 1.33 15.72
C GLU A 4 -4.09 1.87 15.24
N LEU A 5 -4.59 1.34 14.13
CA LEU A 5 -5.88 1.74 13.58
C LEU A 5 -7.01 1.38 14.53
N ALA A 6 -6.96 0.19 15.14
CA ALA A 6 -7.96 -0.24 16.09
C ALA A 6 -7.96 0.64 17.34
N GLU A 7 -6.79 1.01 17.85
CA GLU A 7 -6.66 1.92 18.99
C GLU A 7 -7.24 3.30 18.68
N GLU A 8 -6.99 3.81 17.49
CA GLU A 8 -7.46 5.11 17.06
C GLU A 8 -8.99 5.18 17.01
N VAL A 9 -9.65 4.09 16.59
CA VAL A 9 -11.11 4.04 16.48
C VAL A 9 -11.78 3.35 17.67
N GLU A 10 -11.00 3.01 18.71
CA GLU A 10 -11.48 2.37 19.92
C GLU A 10 -12.21 1.03 19.68
N MET A 11 -11.71 0.25 18.72
CA MET A 11 -12.24 -1.07 18.38
C MET A 11 -11.16 -2.13 18.60
N SER A 12 -11.60 -3.38 18.87
CA SER A 12 -10.65 -4.49 18.87
C SER A 12 -10.18 -4.78 17.45
N GLU A 13 -8.99 -5.38 17.31
CA GLU A 13 -8.48 -5.77 15.99
C GLU A 13 -9.46 -6.68 15.26
N TYR A 14 -10.11 -7.59 16.00
CA TYR A 14 -11.07 -8.51 15.41
C TYR A 14 -12.29 -7.79 14.86
N GLN A 15 -12.86 -6.86 15.62
CA GLN A 15 -14.01 -6.07 15.20
C GLN A 15 -13.67 -5.20 13.99
N LEU A 16 -12.49 -4.59 13.99
CA LEU A 16 -12.04 -3.75 12.89
C LEU A 16 -11.91 -4.57 11.61
N LYS A 17 -11.30 -5.76 11.69
CA LYS A 17 -11.14 -6.64 10.54
C LYS A 17 -12.48 -7.06 9.95
N LEU A 18 -13.44 -7.43 10.81
CA LEU A 18 -14.78 -7.80 10.37
C LEU A 18 -15.49 -6.62 9.71
N GLY A 19 -15.42 -5.44 10.32
CA GLY A 19 -16.04 -4.25 9.78
C GLY A 19 -15.53 -3.90 8.39
N PHE A 20 -14.21 -3.94 8.21
CA PHE A 20 -13.61 -3.68 6.90
C PHE A 20 -14.06 -4.68 5.85
N LYS A 21 -14.05 -5.97 6.20
CA LYS A 21 -14.46 -7.01 5.25
C LYS A 21 -15.91 -6.83 4.82
N ASN A 22 -16.80 -6.49 5.76
CA ASN A 22 -18.22 -6.33 5.46
C ASN A 22 -18.53 -5.05 4.68
N ILE A 23 -17.82 -3.96 4.97
CA ILE A 23 -18.08 -2.65 4.34
C ILE A 23 -17.37 -2.53 3.00
N TYR A 24 -16.11 -2.94 2.92
CA TYR A 24 -15.27 -2.70 1.75
C TYR A 24 -15.07 -3.95 0.89
N GLY A 25 -15.52 -5.11 1.34
CA GLY A 25 -15.33 -6.37 0.62
C GLY A 25 -13.87 -6.83 0.55
N ALA A 26 -13.01 -6.24 1.38
CA ALA A 26 -11.59 -6.56 1.42
C ALA A 26 -11.10 -6.56 2.86
N THR A 27 -9.98 -7.26 3.12
CA THR A 27 -9.37 -7.26 4.45
C THR A 27 -8.70 -5.91 4.73
N VAL A 28 -8.45 -5.61 6.02
CA VAL A 28 -7.73 -4.41 6.42
C VAL A 28 -6.34 -4.38 5.78
N TYR A 29 -5.65 -5.52 5.75
CA TYR A 29 -4.33 -5.62 5.13
C TYR A 29 -4.38 -5.31 3.63
N GLY A 30 -5.38 -5.82 2.93
CA GLY A 30 -5.57 -5.54 1.51
C GLY A 30 -5.84 -4.07 1.25
N TYR A 31 -6.68 -3.45 2.08
CA TYR A 31 -6.97 -2.03 1.97
C TYR A 31 -5.72 -1.18 2.18
N LEU A 32 -4.96 -1.45 3.25
CA LEU A 32 -3.75 -0.69 3.55
C LEU A 32 -2.69 -0.88 2.47
N ASN A 33 -2.56 -2.09 1.93
CA ASN A 33 -1.62 -2.36 0.87
C ASN A 33 -1.98 -1.58 -0.41
N ASN A 34 -3.25 -1.55 -0.75
CA ASN A 34 -3.72 -0.76 -1.90
C ASN A 34 -3.46 0.73 -1.70
N TYR A 35 -3.70 1.25 -0.49
CA TYR A 35 -3.42 2.64 -0.15
C TYR A 35 -1.95 2.98 -0.34
N LYS A 36 -1.06 2.12 0.17
CA LYS A 36 0.40 2.30 0.01
C LYS A 36 0.81 2.32 -1.46
N LEU A 37 0.26 1.40 -2.25
CA LEU A 37 0.60 1.32 -3.67
C LEU A 37 0.11 2.54 -4.44
N ASN A 38 -1.08 3.05 -4.12
CA ASN A 38 -1.59 4.28 -4.73
C ASN A 38 -0.71 5.48 -4.36
N GLN A 39 -0.26 5.58 -3.12
CA GLN A 39 0.67 6.62 -2.71
C GLN A 39 2.01 6.48 -3.43
N GLY A 40 2.50 5.24 -3.57
CA GLY A 40 3.73 4.97 -4.30
C GLY A 40 3.67 5.47 -5.74
N MET A 41 2.55 5.23 -6.41
CA MET A 41 2.36 5.72 -7.77
C MET A 41 2.41 7.25 -7.83
N ALA A 42 1.72 7.92 -6.91
CA ALA A 42 1.73 9.39 -6.85
C ALA A 42 3.13 9.93 -6.58
N MET A 43 3.89 9.27 -5.69
CA MET A 43 5.26 9.66 -5.39
C MET A 43 6.17 9.55 -6.61
N LEU A 44 6.03 8.45 -7.37
CA LEU A 44 6.81 8.25 -8.60
C LEU A 44 6.42 9.27 -9.67
N ASP A 45 5.13 9.55 -9.82
CA ASP A 45 4.63 10.50 -10.81
C ASP A 45 5.05 11.94 -10.51
N SER A 46 5.29 12.26 -9.23
CA SER A 46 5.78 13.59 -8.84
C SER A 46 7.20 13.88 -9.34
N GLY A 47 7.95 12.83 -9.66
CA GLY A 47 9.36 12.98 -10.09
C GLY A 47 10.34 13.22 -8.97
N GLU A 48 9.87 13.31 -7.72
CA GLU A 48 10.72 13.59 -6.56
C GLU A 48 11.31 12.33 -5.94
N TYR A 49 10.78 11.15 -6.28
CA TYR A 49 11.19 9.88 -5.67
C TYR A 49 11.62 8.89 -6.73
N LYS A 50 12.75 8.22 -6.47
CA LYS A 50 13.12 7.03 -7.23
C LYS A 50 12.32 5.84 -6.70
N VAL A 51 12.23 4.77 -7.49
CA VAL A 51 11.49 3.56 -7.09
C VAL A 51 11.95 3.05 -5.72
N LYS A 52 13.25 2.97 -5.51
CA LYS A 52 13.85 2.54 -4.25
C LYS A 52 13.43 3.44 -3.09
N ASP A 53 13.50 4.74 -3.30
CA ASP A 53 13.18 5.72 -2.25
C ASP A 53 11.70 5.67 -1.88
N ALA A 54 10.82 5.53 -2.86
CA ALA A 54 9.39 5.38 -2.62
C ALA A 54 9.10 4.11 -1.82
N ALA A 55 9.75 3.00 -2.18
CA ALA A 55 9.56 1.73 -1.47
C ALA A 55 9.93 1.86 0.01
N TYR A 56 11.06 2.44 0.31
CA TYR A 56 11.50 2.61 1.70
C TYR A 56 10.61 3.60 2.46
N ALA A 57 10.21 4.69 1.82
CA ALA A 57 9.32 5.68 2.44
C ALA A 57 7.97 5.07 2.81
N LEU A 58 7.50 4.10 2.05
CA LEU A 58 6.24 3.40 2.31
C LEU A 58 6.38 2.26 3.31
N GLY A 59 7.58 1.99 3.80
CA GLY A 59 7.81 0.97 4.81
C GLY A 59 8.18 -0.41 4.27
N TYR A 60 8.46 -0.55 2.99
CA TYR A 60 8.94 -1.82 2.45
C TYR A 60 10.39 -2.04 2.87
N VAL A 61 10.68 -3.22 3.39
CA VAL A 61 12.04 -3.59 3.80
C VAL A 61 12.93 -3.79 2.57
N ASN A 62 12.34 -4.30 1.49
CA ASN A 62 13.05 -4.61 0.26
C ASN A 62 12.29 -4.00 -0.92
N PRO A 63 12.95 -3.17 -1.76
CA PRO A 63 12.29 -2.58 -2.93
C PRO A 63 11.68 -3.61 -3.88
N SER A 64 12.22 -4.82 -3.96
CA SER A 64 11.66 -5.87 -4.80
C SER A 64 10.24 -6.23 -4.42
N HIS A 65 9.89 -6.17 -3.15
CA HIS A 65 8.53 -6.44 -2.67
C HIS A 65 7.56 -5.36 -3.17
N PHE A 66 7.98 -4.11 -3.11
CA PHE A 66 7.19 -3.00 -3.65
C PHE A 66 6.98 -3.16 -5.16
N ILE A 67 8.05 -3.46 -5.89
CA ILE A 67 8.00 -3.64 -7.35
C ILE A 67 7.03 -4.77 -7.72
N ALA A 68 7.10 -5.90 -7.05
CA ALA A 68 6.22 -7.03 -7.29
C ALA A 68 4.76 -6.69 -7.00
N ALA A 69 4.50 -6.02 -5.88
CA ALA A 69 3.15 -5.61 -5.51
C ALA A 69 2.58 -4.58 -6.48
N PHE A 70 3.41 -3.63 -6.90
CA PHE A 70 3.04 -2.61 -7.88
C PHE A 70 2.64 -3.25 -9.22
N LYS A 71 3.46 -4.16 -9.70
CA LYS A 71 3.19 -4.86 -10.95
C LYS A 71 1.88 -5.65 -10.87
N LYS A 72 1.65 -6.33 -9.75
CA LYS A 72 0.43 -7.10 -9.54
C LYS A 72 -0.82 -6.21 -9.58
N LYS A 73 -0.74 -5.02 -8.98
CA LYS A 73 -1.87 -4.09 -8.91
C LYS A 73 -2.10 -3.34 -10.22
N PHE A 74 -1.04 -2.81 -10.81
CA PHE A 74 -1.14 -1.90 -11.96
C PHE A 74 -0.80 -2.55 -13.31
N GLY A 75 -0.34 -3.79 -13.30
CA GLY A 75 -0.05 -4.53 -14.54
C GLY A 75 1.33 -4.26 -15.14
N VAL A 76 2.06 -3.26 -14.64
CA VAL A 76 3.43 -2.93 -15.10
C VAL A 76 4.30 -2.63 -13.90
N THR A 77 5.62 -2.77 -14.08
CA THR A 77 6.58 -2.39 -13.04
C THR A 77 6.64 -0.87 -12.89
N PRO A 78 7.07 -0.36 -11.72
CA PRO A 78 7.24 1.09 -11.55
C PRO A 78 8.16 1.71 -12.60
N LYS A 79 9.26 1.04 -12.94
CA LYS A 79 10.19 1.52 -13.96
C LYS A 79 9.51 1.63 -15.31
N LYS A 80 8.75 0.63 -15.72
CA LYS A 80 8.04 0.64 -17.00
C LYS A 80 6.97 1.72 -17.01
N HIS A 81 6.28 1.91 -15.90
CA HIS A 81 5.28 2.98 -15.77
C HIS A 81 5.91 4.35 -16.00
N LEU A 82 7.09 4.60 -15.43
CA LEU A 82 7.78 5.89 -15.58
C LEU A 82 8.33 6.11 -16.99
N MET A 83 8.51 5.04 -17.76
CA MET A 83 9.00 5.12 -19.14
C MET A 83 7.89 5.32 -20.17
N GLN A 84 6.65 5.26 -19.77
CA GLN A 84 5.50 5.45 -20.67
C GLN A 84 5.23 6.91 -20.97
#